data_1514749e99ef2e77547f0af8790e2790
#
_entry.id   1514749e99ef2e77547f0af8790e2790
#
_cell.length_a   1.000
_cell.length_b   1.000
_cell.length_c   1.000
_cell.angle_alpha   90.00
_cell.angle_beta   90.00
_cell.angle_gamma   90.00
#
_symmetry.space_group_name_H-M   'P 1'
#
loop_
_entity.id
_entity.type
_entity.pdbx_description
1 polymer ?
#
loop_
_entity_poly.entity_id
_entity_poly.type
_entity_poly.pdbx_seq_one_letter_code
_entity_poly.pdbx_strand_id
1 'polypeptide(L)'
;LHGSSAASDVYKRQGVCGLITPWNWPVNQITAKVGPALAAGCTMVLKPSEIAPLNAILFAEVMEEAGTPPGVFNLVNGDGPTVGVALSSHPDIDMMSFTGSTRAGISVAQESAVTVKRVTQELGGKSANIILEDADFEKAIARDTFGMCMNTGQSCNAPTRMLVPASRMAEAAEIARAAAEQIAVGDPNDEDTKVGPLVSEVQFNKVQALIQKGIDEGATLETGGVGRPDGLDKGYFVKPTVFSNVSNDMTI
;
A
#
# COMPACT_ATOMS: atom_id res chain seq x y z
N LEU A 1 22.42 20.67 11.52
CA LEU A 1 21.13 19.93 11.55
C LEU A 1 21.37 18.56 12.16
N HIS A 2 21.24 18.48 13.51
CA HIS A 2 21.32 17.22 14.26
C HIS A 2 19.92 16.81 14.73
N GLY A 3 19.14 16.36 13.80
CA GLY A 3 17.83 15.78 14.02
C GLY A 3 17.52 14.87 12.86
N SER A 4 18.37 13.85 12.66
CA SER A 4 18.11 12.86 11.64
C SER A 4 16.97 11.96 12.10
N SER A 5 15.84 12.00 11.40
CA SER A 5 14.87 10.91 11.50
C SER A 5 15.56 9.61 11.05
N ALA A 6 15.08 8.45 11.53
CA ALA A 6 15.61 7.15 11.10
C ALA A 6 15.68 7.02 9.57
N ALA A 7 14.77 7.69 8.84
CA ALA A 7 14.76 7.75 7.39
C ALA A 7 16.01 8.46 6.80
N SER A 8 16.45 9.58 7.38
CA SER A 8 17.65 10.29 6.89
C SER A 8 18.93 9.51 7.15
N ASP A 9 18.99 8.70 8.20
CA ASP A 9 20.14 7.85 8.49
C ASP A 9 20.28 6.71 7.47
N VAL A 10 19.17 6.22 6.92
CA VAL A 10 19.17 5.19 5.86
C VAL A 10 19.86 5.69 4.59
N TYR A 11 19.66 6.95 4.23
CA TYR A 11 20.21 7.53 3.00
C TYR A 11 21.59 8.19 3.19
N LYS A 12 22.06 8.32 4.42
CA LYS A 12 23.29 9.06 4.72
C LYS A 12 24.50 8.49 4.00
N ARG A 13 25.12 9.30 3.13
CA ARG A 13 26.32 8.98 2.34
C ARG A 13 26.18 7.80 1.38
N GLN A 14 24.99 7.58 0.81
CA GLN A 14 24.77 6.50 -0.14
C GLN A 14 25.16 6.83 -1.58
N GLY A 15 25.43 8.10 -1.92
CA GLY A 15 25.76 8.47 -3.31
C GLY A 15 24.54 8.51 -4.21
N VAL A 16 24.37 7.55 -5.12
CA VAL A 16 23.25 7.46 -6.05
C VAL A 16 22.20 6.49 -5.54
N CYS A 17 20.98 6.97 -5.31
CA CYS A 17 19.84 6.18 -4.82
C CYS A 17 18.91 5.76 -5.97
N GLY A 18 18.68 4.47 -6.12
CA GLY A 18 17.58 3.93 -6.95
C GLY A 18 16.30 3.84 -6.12
N LEU A 19 15.26 4.54 -6.53
CA LEU A 19 13.99 4.63 -5.80
C LEU A 19 12.87 3.99 -6.62
N ILE A 20 12.13 3.03 -6.06
CA ILE A 20 10.97 2.42 -6.71
C ILE A 20 9.76 2.60 -5.82
N THR A 21 8.68 3.18 -6.37
CA THR A 21 7.46 3.50 -5.62
C THR A 21 6.23 2.80 -6.19
N PRO A 22 5.26 2.42 -5.32
CA PRO A 22 4.02 1.78 -5.73
C PRO A 22 2.96 2.80 -6.17
N TRP A 23 1.79 2.28 -6.53
CA TRP A 23 0.65 3.03 -7.04
C TRP A 23 -0.37 3.46 -5.97
N ASN A 24 -0.32 2.90 -4.77
CA ASN A 24 -1.41 3.03 -3.79
C ASN A 24 -1.43 4.37 -3.01
N TRP A 25 -0.26 4.96 -2.76
CA TRP A 25 -0.10 6.29 -2.15
C TRP A 25 0.97 7.08 -2.93
N PRO A 26 0.71 7.43 -4.22
CA PRO A 26 1.76 7.76 -5.17
C PRO A 26 2.67 8.90 -4.72
N VAL A 27 2.11 10.07 -4.40
CA VAL A 27 2.91 11.24 -3.98
C VAL A 27 3.56 11.03 -2.61
N ASN A 28 2.83 10.44 -1.66
CA ASN A 28 3.38 10.15 -0.33
C ASN A 28 4.60 9.23 -0.42
N GLN A 29 4.53 8.17 -1.24
CA GLN A 29 5.64 7.22 -1.40
C GLN A 29 6.85 7.85 -2.12
N ILE A 30 6.63 8.79 -3.02
CA ILE A 30 7.70 9.56 -3.65
C ILE A 30 8.37 10.46 -2.60
N THR A 31 7.60 11.29 -1.90
CA THR A 31 8.14 12.25 -0.94
C THR A 31 8.85 11.58 0.24
N ALA A 32 8.34 10.43 0.71
CA ALA A 32 8.96 9.64 1.77
C ALA A 32 10.36 9.10 1.41
N LYS A 33 10.69 9.00 0.12
CA LYS A 33 12.00 8.56 -0.37
C LYS A 33 12.86 9.73 -0.84
N VAL A 34 12.29 10.63 -1.63
CA VAL A 34 13.00 11.78 -2.22
C VAL A 34 13.45 12.77 -1.14
N GLY A 35 12.58 13.09 -0.18
CA GLY A 35 12.90 14.04 0.89
C GLY A 35 14.16 13.67 1.69
N PRO A 36 14.24 12.46 2.27
CA PRO A 36 15.42 12.00 2.98
C PRO A 36 16.68 11.92 2.10
N ALA A 37 16.55 11.49 0.84
CA ALA A 37 17.67 11.43 -0.10
C ALA A 37 18.25 12.81 -0.39
N LEU A 38 17.40 13.82 -0.62
CA LEU A 38 17.81 15.23 -0.77
C LEU A 38 18.48 15.75 0.51
N ALA A 39 17.89 15.52 1.66
CA ALA A 39 18.43 15.96 2.94
C ALA A 39 19.81 15.35 3.24
N ALA A 40 20.08 14.15 2.72
CA ALA A 40 21.36 13.47 2.83
C ALA A 40 22.37 13.89 1.75
N GLY A 41 21.98 14.72 0.79
CA GLY A 41 22.84 15.16 -0.32
C GLY A 41 23.08 14.09 -1.38
N CYS A 42 22.16 13.14 -1.52
CA CYS A 42 22.24 12.09 -2.54
C CYS A 42 21.65 12.53 -3.87
N THR A 43 22.19 12.00 -4.96
CA THR A 43 21.51 12.01 -6.25
C THR A 43 20.58 10.80 -6.37
N MET A 44 19.59 10.83 -7.25
CA MET A 44 18.62 9.76 -7.30
C MET A 44 18.00 9.53 -8.67
N VAL A 45 17.60 8.29 -8.91
CA VAL A 45 16.76 7.90 -10.04
C VAL A 45 15.48 7.28 -9.49
N LEU A 46 14.35 7.89 -9.76
CA LEU A 46 13.02 7.42 -9.36
C LEU A 46 12.34 6.66 -10.49
N LYS A 47 11.89 5.45 -10.20
CA LYS A 47 10.95 4.69 -11.03
C LYS A 47 9.61 4.56 -10.31
N PRO A 48 8.57 5.31 -10.68
CA PRO A 48 7.23 5.13 -10.15
C PRO A 48 6.59 3.85 -10.71
N SER A 49 5.48 3.43 -10.11
CA SER A 49 4.66 2.38 -10.71
C SER A 49 4.14 2.82 -12.08
N GLU A 50 4.15 1.92 -13.04
CA GLU A 50 3.56 2.08 -14.37
C GLU A 50 2.03 2.30 -14.34
N ILE A 51 1.40 1.94 -13.23
CA ILE A 51 -0.05 2.16 -13.00
C ILE A 51 -0.36 3.62 -12.63
N ALA A 52 0.59 4.32 -12.00
CA ALA A 52 0.41 5.70 -11.55
C ALA A 52 1.63 6.58 -11.89
N PRO A 53 1.96 6.80 -13.17
CA PRO A 53 3.16 7.55 -13.56
C PRO A 53 2.97 9.07 -13.56
N LEU A 54 1.75 9.57 -13.80
CA LEU A 54 1.51 11.00 -14.07
C LEU A 54 1.86 11.91 -12.88
N ASN A 55 1.58 11.48 -11.66
CA ASN A 55 1.93 12.22 -10.45
C ASN A 55 3.45 12.35 -10.26
N ALA A 56 4.23 11.37 -10.73
CA ALA A 56 5.69 11.44 -10.68
C ALA A 56 6.25 12.39 -11.74
N ILE A 57 5.60 12.50 -12.90
CA ILE A 57 5.94 13.49 -13.93
C ILE A 57 5.71 14.89 -13.40
N LEU A 58 4.52 15.18 -12.84
CA LEU A 58 4.23 16.46 -12.20
C LEU A 58 5.19 16.77 -11.03
N PHE A 59 5.56 15.74 -10.26
CA PHE A 59 6.54 15.91 -9.20
C PHE A 59 7.92 16.31 -9.74
N ALA A 60 8.34 15.74 -10.88
CA ALA A 60 9.60 16.13 -11.53
C ALA A 60 9.58 17.58 -12.00
N GLU A 61 8.46 18.05 -12.56
CA GLU A 61 8.26 19.46 -12.94
C GLU A 61 8.36 20.39 -11.71
N VAL A 62 7.72 20.02 -10.61
CA VAL A 62 7.82 20.77 -9.34
C VAL A 62 9.27 20.82 -8.82
N MET A 63 10.01 19.73 -8.93
CA MET A 63 11.43 19.69 -8.53
C MET A 63 12.29 20.64 -9.39
N GLU A 64 12.04 20.69 -10.69
CA GLU A 64 12.71 21.62 -11.61
C GLU A 64 12.36 23.09 -11.29
N GLU A 65 11.08 23.42 -11.14
CA GLU A 65 10.62 24.76 -10.76
C GLU A 65 11.16 25.21 -9.39
N ALA A 66 11.32 24.28 -8.46
CA ALA A 66 11.93 24.54 -7.15
C ALA A 66 13.46 24.79 -7.21
N GLY A 67 14.07 24.70 -8.39
CA GLY A 67 15.49 24.95 -8.59
C GLY A 67 16.40 23.79 -8.18
N THR A 68 15.89 22.56 -8.17
CA THR A 68 16.73 21.37 -7.96
C THR A 68 17.80 21.30 -9.06
N PRO A 69 19.11 21.21 -8.72
CA PRO A 69 20.15 21.17 -9.73
C PRO A 69 19.98 19.98 -10.69
N PRO A 70 20.28 20.15 -11.99
CA PRO A 70 20.21 19.08 -12.98
C PRO A 70 21.00 17.84 -12.52
N GLY A 71 20.40 16.65 -12.69
CA GLY A 71 21.00 15.38 -12.32
C GLY A 71 20.85 14.97 -10.85
N VAL A 72 20.37 15.85 -9.97
CA VAL A 72 20.09 15.48 -8.57
C VAL A 72 18.85 14.59 -8.47
N PHE A 73 17.77 14.95 -9.15
CA PHE A 73 16.57 14.14 -9.27
C PHE A 73 16.34 13.76 -10.74
N ASN A 74 16.19 12.47 -11.00
CA ASN A 74 15.96 11.92 -12.33
C ASN A 74 14.75 10.97 -12.28
N LEU A 75 13.88 11.06 -13.27
CA LEU A 75 12.69 10.23 -13.40
C LEU A 75 12.82 9.29 -14.60
N VAL A 76 12.57 8.00 -14.39
CA VAL A 76 12.45 7.00 -15.44
C VAL A 76 11.13 6.26 -15.32
N ASN A 77 10.38 6.16 -16.41
CA ASN A 77 9.14 5.39 -16.48
C ASN A 77 9.41 4.02 -17.11
N GLY A 78 8.60 3.03 -16.73
CA GLY A 78 8.65 1.68 -17.27
C GLY A 78 8.17 0.64 -16.28
N ASP A 79 8.11 -0.60 -16.72
CA ASP A 79 7.64 -1.71 -15.90
C ASP A 79 8.71 -2.23 -14.91
N GLY A 80 8.25 -3.07 -13.97
CA GLY A 80 9.13 -3.69 -12.99
C GLY A 80 10.16 -4.64 -13.61
N PRO A 81 9.75 -5.60 -14.47
CA PRO A 81 10.65 -6.58 -15.07
C PRO A 81 11.77 -6.00 -15.93
N THR A 82 11.54 -4.86 -16.57
CA THR A 82 12.55 -4.22 -17.43
C THR A 82 13.31 -3.14 -16.69
N VAL A 83 12.65 -2.01 -16.38
CA VAL A 83 13.31 -0.84 -15.79
C VAL A 83 13.63 -1.05 -14.31
N GLY A 84 12.74 -1.73 -13.58
CA GLY A 84 12.98 -2.05 -12.16
C GLY A 84 14.20 -2.96 -11.96
N VAL A 85 14.34 -3.99 -12.80
CA VAL A 85 15.50 -4.90 -12.79
C VAL A 85 16.77 -4.16 -13.20
N ALA A 86 16.74 -3.39 -14.29
CA ALA A 86 17.88 -2.60 -14.75
C ALA A 86 18.37 -1.62 -13.67
N LEU A 87 17.46 -0.92 -12.98
CA LEU A 87 17.80 -0.02 -11.90
C LEU A 87 18.42 -0.77 -10.70
N SER A 88 17.84 -1.93 -10.33
CA SER A 88 18.28 -2.71 -9.18
C SER A 88 19.68 -3.34 -9.38
N SER A 89 20.01 -3.75 -10.61
CA SER A 89 21.29 -4.37 -10.95
C SER A 89 22.35 -3.37 -11.41
N HIS A 90 22.01 -2.08 -11.61
CA HIS A 90 22.94 -1.10 -12.18
C HIS A 90 24.18 -0.89 -11.27
N PRO A 91 25.40 -0.97 -11.81
CA PRO A 91 26.62 -0.87 -11.01
C PRO A 91 26.82 0.51 -10.36
N ASP A 92 26.34 1.58 -10.99
CA ASP A 92 26.47 2.95 -10.49
C ASP A 92 25.36 3.39 -9.53
N ILE A 93 24.46 2.48 -9.15
CA ILE A 93 23.49 2.68 -8.06
C ILE A 93 24.10 2.13 -6.77
N ASP A 94 24.23 2.97 -5.76
CA ASP A 94 24.83 2.62 -4.47
C ASP A 94 23.83 1.98 -3.49
N MET A 95 22.54 2.36 -3.58
CA MET A 95 21.49 1.75 -2.78
C MET A 95 20.15 1.72 -3.50
N MET A 96 19.31 0.75 -3.14
CA MET A 96 17.93 0.68 -3.57
C MET A 96 16.97 0.95 -2.41
N SER A 97 15.95 1.77 -2.64
CA SER A 97 14.79 1.90 -1.75
C SER A 97 13.53 1.52 -2.52
N PHE A 98 12.95 0.41 -2.11
CA PHE A 98 11.80 -0.22 -2.76
C PHE A 98 10.57 -0.17 -1.85
N THR A 99 9.40 0.17 -2.41
CA THR A 99 8.11 -0.09 -1.79
C THR A 99 7.20 -0.76 -2.81
N GLY A 100 6.61 -1.90 -2.42
CA GLY A 100 5.73 -2.66 -3.30
C GLY A 100 5.40 -4.06 -2.78
N SER A 101 5.13 -5.00 -3.69
CA SER A 101 4.80 -6.38 -3.31
C SER A 101 6.02 -7.16 -2.84
N THR A 102 5.80 -8.14 -1.94
CA THR A 102 6.87 -9.05 -1.47
C THR A 102 7.60 -9.74 -2.62
N ARG A 103 6.87 -10.20 -3.65
CA ARG A 103 7.46 -10.84 -4.84
C ARG A 103 8.44 -9.90 -5.56
N ALA A 104 8.05 -8.66 -5.78
CA ALA A 104 8.92 -7.68 -6.43
C ALA A 104 10.09 -7.27 -5.51
N GLY A 105 9.88 -7.18 -4.19
CA GLY A 105 10.94 -6.92 -3.22
C GLY A 105 12.03 -7.99 -3.21
N ILE A 106 11.64 -9.27 -3.31
CA ILE A 106 12.59 -10.39 -3.46
C ILE A 106 13.44 -10.19 -4.73
N SER A 107 12.83 -9.88 -5.87
CA SER A 107 13.55 -9.62 -7.12
C SER A 107 14.52 -8.45 -6.97
N VAL A 108 14.10 -7.33 -6.41
CA VAL A 108 14.96 -6.16 -6.16
C VAL A 108 16.18 -6.53 -5.29
N ALA A 109 15.95 -7.33 -4.23
CA ALA A 109 17.06 -7.77 -3.36
C ALA A 109 18.04 -8.68 -4.10
N GLN A 110 17.53 -9.64 -4.88
CA GLN A 110 18.35 -10.56 -5.66
C GLN A 110 19.19 -9.82 -6.72
N GLU A 111 18.58 -8.94 -7.50
CA GLU A 111 19.27 -8.14 -8.52
C GLU A 111 20.31 -7.18 -7.92
N SER A 112 20.02 -6.62 -6.74
CA SER A 112 20.94 -5.73 -6.04
C SER A 112 22.16 -6.46 -5.42
N ALA A 113 22.05 -7.76 -5.17
CA ALA A 113 23.09 -8.54 -4.53
C ALA A 113 24.38 -8.62 -5.35
N VAL A 114 24.31 -8.51 -6.67
CA VAL A 114 25.47 -8.57 -7.58
C VAL A 114 26.53 -7.53 -7.26
N THR A 115 26.12 -6.36 -6.80
CA THR A 115 27.02 -5.24 -6.41
C THR A 115 27.05 -5.01 -4.90
N VAL A 116 26.43 -5.88 -4.11
CA VAL A 116 26.37 -5.80 -2.63
C VAL A 116 25.80 -4.46 -2.15
N LYS A 117 24.96 -3.81 -2.96
CA LYS A 117 24.36 -2.53 -2.58
C LYS A 117 23.33 -2.70 -1.47
N ARG A 118 23.16 -1.67 -0.67
CA ARG A 118 22.14 -1.64 0.38
C ARG A 118 20.75 -1.63 -0.23
N VAL A 119 19.84 -2.43 0.32
CA VAL A 119 18.44 -2.45 -0.07
C VAL A 119 17.56 -2.18 1.15
N THR A 120 16.69 -1.18 1.06
CA THR A 120 15.62 -0.95 2.03
C THR A 120 14.28 -1.27 1.38
N GLN A 121 13.41 -1.94 2.12
CA GLN A 121 12.15 -2.45 1.59
C GLN A 121 10.99 -2.12 2.51
N GLU A 122 9.92 -1.59 1.91
CA GLU A 122 8.60 -1.49 2.49
C GLU A 122 7.67 -2.38 1.67
N LEU A 123 7.07 -3.38 2.30
CA LEU A 123 6.33 -4.44 1.61
C LEU A 123 4.87 -4.48 2.07
N GLY A 124 4.07 -5.33 1.41
CA GLY A 124 2.70 -5.58 1.81
C GLY A 124 2.60 -6.33 3.12
N GLY A 125 1.43 -6.27 3.74
CA GLY A 125 1.18 -6.94 5.00
C GLY A 125 -0.30 -7.20 5.25
N LYS A 126 -0.56 -7.85 6.37
CA LYS A 126 -1.86 -8.07 7.01
C LYS A 126 -1.74 -7.59 8.44
N SER A 127 -1.84 -6.28 8.64
CA SER A 127 -1.60 -5.67 9.95
C SER A 127 -2.62 -6.11 10.98
N ALA A 128 -2.14 -6.41 12.18
CA ALA A 128 -2.99 -6.75 13.31
C ALA A 128 -3.61 -5.48 13.91
N ASN A 129 -4.89 -5.57 14.25
CA ASN A 129 -5.61 -4.63 15.08
C ASN A 129 -6.07 -5.37 16.34
N ILE A 130 -5.52 -5.01 17.48
CA ILE A 130 -5.73 -5.75 18.74
C ILE A 130 -6.68 -4.96 19.62
N ILE A 131 -7.89 -5.48 19.82
CA ILE A 131 -8.92 -4.90 20.69
C ILE A 131 -8.88 -5.62 22.06
N LEU A 132 -8.49 -4.90 23.10
CA LEU A 132 -8.42 -5.43 24.45
C LEU A 132 -9.80 -5.47 25.11
N GLU A 133 -9.94 -6.25 26.21
CA GLU A 133 -11.22 -6.42 26.92
C GLU A 133 -11.79 -5.13 27.50
N ASP A 134 -10.93 -4.21 27.89
CA ASP A 134 -11.27 -2.91 28.49
C ASP A 134 -11.45 -1.78 27.48
N ALA A 135 -11.34 -2.07 26.19
CA ALA A 135 -11.59 -1.09 25.13
C ALA A 135 -13.08 -0.70 25.05
N ASP A 136 -13.35 0.52 24.60
CA ASP A 136 -14.68 0.90 24.08
C ASP A 136 -14.92 0.14 22.78
N PHE A 137 -15.54 -1.02 22.91
CA PHE A 137 -15.60 -2.05 21.87
C PHE A 137 -16.36 -1.57 20.64
N GLU A 138 -17.52 -0.96 20.86
CA GLU A 138 -18.35 -0.44 19.76
C GLU A 138 -17.59 0.63 18.97
N LYS A 139 -17.06 1.64 19.67
CA LYS A 139 -16.33 2.73 19.04
C LYS A 139 -15.05 2.28 18.34
N ALA A 140 -14.27 1.40 18.97
CA ALA A 140 -13.00 0.91 18.42
C ALA A 140 -13.23 0.09 17.16
N ILE A 141 -14.15 -0.88 17.18
CA ILE A 141 -14.41 -1.77 16.04
C ILE A 141 -15.04 -1.00 14.88
N ALA A 142 -16.04 -0.14 15.14
CA ALA A 142 -16.67 0.65 14.08
C ALA A 142 -15.66 1.58 13.39
N ARG A 143 -14.85 2.32 14.16
CA ARG A 143 -13.79 3.19 13.62
C ARG A 143 -12.78 2.39 12.78
N ASP A 144 -12.34 1.26 13.27
CA ASP A 144 -11.26 0.51 12.66
C ASP A 144 -11.76 -0.30 11.44
N THR A 145 -13.03 -0.70 11.42
CA THR A 145 -13.69 -1.25 10.24
C THR A 145 -13.74 -0.22 9.11
N PHE A 146 -14.10 1.03 9.41
CA PHE A 146 -13.99 2.11 8.44
C PHE A 146 -12.54 2.34 8.02
N GLY A 147 -11.61 2.40 8.98
CA GLY A 147 -10.20 2.66 8.74
C GLY A 147 -9.53 1.64 7.80
N MET A 148 -9.88 0.35 7.89
CA MET A 148 -9.35 -0.68 7.00
C MET A 148 -9.84 -0.52 5.55
N CYS A 149 -11.01 0.11 5.33
CA CYS A 149 -11.58 0.34 4.00
C CYS A 149 -11.05 1.62 3.33
N MET A 150 -10.33 2.48 4.05
CA MET A 150 -9.73 3.68 3.46
C MET A 150 -8.86 3.31 2.26
N ASN A 151 -8.90 4.17 1.23
CA ASN A 151 -8.24 3.92 -0.05
C ASN A 151 -8.61 2.55 -0.65
N THR A 152 -9.83 2.09 -0.41
CA THR A 152 -10.37 0.78 -0.83
C THR A 152 -9.52 -0.40 -0.30
N GLY A 153 -8.99 -0.27 0.92
CA GLY A 153 -8.11 -1.27 1.54
C GLY A 153 -6.72 -1.40 0.90
N GLN A 154 -6.39 -0.54 -0.05
CA GLN A 154 -5.13 -0.58 -0.80
C GLN A 154 -3.99 0.09 -0.04
N SER A 155 -3.73 -0.38 1.19
CA SER A 155 -2.72 0.19 2.07
C SER A 155 -1.91 -0.91 2.76
N CYS A 156 -0.59 -0.78 2.76
CA CYS A 156 0.32 -1.78 3.36
C CYS A 156 0.12 -1.93 4.88
N ASN A 157 -0.35 -0.89 5.54
CA ASN A 157 -0.61 -0.83 6.99
C ASN A 157 -2.09 -0.93 7.35
N ALA A 158 -2.99 -1.26 6.41
CA ALA A 158 -4.41 -1.42 6.72
C ALA A 158 -4.60 -2.47 7.82
N PRO A 159 -5.31 -2.16 8.93
CA PRO A 159 -5.46 -3.04 10.10
C PRO A 159 -6.52 -4.13 9.85
N THR A 160 -6.28 -4.96 8.85
CA THR A 160 -7.26 -5.89 8.28
C THR A 160 -7.46 -7.18 9.09
N ARG A 161 -6.60 -7.49 10.07
CA ARG A 161 -6.78 -8.60 10.99
C ARG A 161 -7.16 -8.07 12.37
N MET A 162 -8.45 -8.04 12.66
CA MET A 162 -8.95 -7.62 13.96
C MET A 162 -8.94 -8.80 14.94
N LEU A 163 -8.10 -8.71 15.97
CA LEU A 163 -7.95 -9.70 17.03
C LEU A 163 -8.76 -9.24 18.24
N VAL A 164 -9.78 -10.01 18.59
CA VAL A 164 -10.71 -9.70 19.69
C VAL A 164 -10.73 -10.85 20.71
N PRO A 165 -11.13 -10.61 21.98
CA PRO A 165 -11.37 -11.69 22.93
C PRO A 165 -12.37 -12.70 22.37
N ALA A 166 -12.06 -13.99 22.48
CA ALA A 166 -12.90 -15.06 21.93
C ALA A 166 -14.34 -15.01 22.46
N SER A 167 -14.52 -14.62 23.72
CA SER A 167 -15.83 -14.45 24.37
C SER A 167 -16.69 -13.33 23.75
N ARG A 168 -16.08 -12.40 23.02
CA ARG A 168 -16.74 -11.24 22.40
C ARG A 168 -16.73 -11.27 20.87
N MET A 169 -16.35 -12.40 20.25
CA MET A 169 -16.25 -12.54 18.79
C MET A 169 -17.59 -12.23 18.09
N ALA A 170 -18.71 -12.74 18.59
CA ALA A 170 -20.02 -12.50 17.97
C ALA A 170 -20.43 -11.01 18.03
N GLU A 171 -20.18 -10.35 19.16
CA GLU A 171 -20.41 -8.93 19.33
C GLU A 171 -19.53 -8.10 18.36
N ALA A 172 -18.25 -8.44 18.26
CA ALA A 172 -17.32 -7.78 17.35
C ALA A 172 -17.73 -7.94 15.87
N ALA A 173 -18.15 -9.14 15.47
CA ALA A 173 -18.64 -9.43 14.12
C ALA A 173 -19.88 -8.58 13.77
N GLU A 174 -20.84 -8.48 14.68
CA GLU A 174 -22.05 -7.67 14.50
C GLU A 174 -21.75 -6.17 14.33
N ILE A 175 -20.87 -5.61 15.19
CA ILE A 175 -20.45 -4.21 15.10
C ILE A 175 -19.70 -3.96 13.80
N ALA A 176 -18.77 -4.84 13.43
CA ALA A 176 -18.00 -4.70 12.19
C ALA A 176 -18.89 -4.81 10.96
N ARG A 177 -19.87 -5.73 10.95
CA ARG A 177 -20.88 -5.85 9.90
C ARG A 177 -21.67 -4.56 9.75
N ALA A 178 -22.26 -4.05 10.83
CA ALA A 178 -23.05 -2.83 10.82
C ALA A 178 -22.24 -1.62 10.35
N ALA A 179 -20.97 -1.50 10.77
CA ALA A 179 -20.09 -0.43 10.34
C ALA A 179 -19.73 -0.54 8.85
N ALA A 180 -19.43 -1.74 8.34
CA ALA A 180 -19.10 -1.96 6.94
C ALA A 180 -20.27 -1.65 6.01
N GLU A 181 -21.50 -1.99 6.41
CA GLU A 181 -22.73 -1.70 5.66
C GLU A 181 -23.05 -0.19 5.54
N GLN A 182 -22.48 0.64 6.42
CA GLN A 182 -22.61 2.11 6.35
C GLN A 182 -21.58 2.77 5.42
N ILE A 183 -20.63 2.02 4.88
CA ILE A 183 -19.59 2.59 4.02
C ILE A 183 -20.14 2.83 2.61
N ALA A 184 -20.29 4.08 2.25
CA ALA A 184 -20.73 4.47 0.91
C ALA A 184 -19.63 4.21 -0.12
N VAL A 185 -19.88 3.27 -1.03
CA VAL A 185 -19.02 2.95 -2.17
C VAL A 185 -19.60 3.60 -3.42
N GLY A 186 -18.79 4.38 -4.15
CA GLY A 186 -19.34 5.11 -5.29
C GLY A 186 -18.32 5.88 -6.11
N ASP A 187 -18.83 6.80 -6.94
CA ASP A 187 -18.01 7.69 -7.77
C ASP A 187 -17.13 8.56 -6.86
N PRO A 188 -15.80 8.60 -7.08
CA PRO A 188 -14.88 9.45 -6.31
C PRO A 188 -15.18 10.96 -6.41
N ASN A 189 -15.94 11.39 -7.41
CA ASN A 189 -16.33 12.79 -7.56
C ASN A 189 -17.59 13.17 -6.73
N ASP A 190 -18.24 12.20 -6.14
CA ASP A 190 -19.37 12.41 -5.24
C ASP A 190 -18.86 12.64 -3.81
N GLU A 191 -19.27 13.74 -3.17
CA GLU A 191 -18.86 14.12 -1.81
C GLU A 191 -19.30 13.12 -0.74
N ASP A 192 -20.39 12.38 -0.99
CA ASP A 192 -20.91 11.37 -0.08
C ASP A 192 -20.15 10.04 -0.18
N THR A 193 -19.41 9.80 -1.27
CA THR A 193 -18.59 8.61 -1.44
C THR A 193 -17.46 8.57 -0.41
N LYS A 194 -17.31 7.42 0.27
CA LYS A 194 -16.23 7.16 1.23
C LYS A 194 -15.17 6.23 0.67
N VAL A 195 -15.56 5.33 -0.22
CA VAL A 195 -14.69 4.34 -0.84
C VAL A 195 -14.91 4.33 -2.36
N GLY A 196 -13.86 4.59 -3.11
CA GLY A 196 -13.85 4.57 -4.57
C GLY A 196 -13.55 3.17 -5.14
N PRO A 197 -13.17 3.10 -6.43
CA PRO A 197 -12.80 1.84 -7.07
C PRO A 197 -11.39 1.38 -6.68
N LEU A 198 -11.12 0.11 -6.90
CA LEU A 198 -9.75 -0.41 -6.95
C LEU A 198 -8.99 0.16 -8.16
N VAL A 199 -7.68 0.17 -8.08
CA VAL A 199 -6.80 0.82 -9.07
C VAL A 199 -6.85 0.18 -10.46
N SER A 200 -7.20 -1.11 -10.57
CA SER A 200 -7.16 -1.84 -11.85
C SER A 200 -8.00 -3.11 -11.82
N GLU A 201 -8.28 -3.64 -13.02
CA GLU A 201 -8.94 -4.93 -13.21
C GLU A 201 -8.16 -6.08 -12.54
N VAL A 202 -6.84 -6.06 -12.63
CA VAL A 202 -5.98 -7.07 -12.01
C VAL A 202 -6.19 -7.11 -10.50
N GLN A 203 -6.26 -5.94 -9.84
CA GLN A 203 -6.53 -5.88 -8.41
C GLN A 203 -7.97 -6.26 -8.08
N PHE A 204 -8.94 -5.86 -8.90
CA PHE A 204 -10.33 -6.28 -8.74
C PHE A 204 -10.46 -7.80 -8.76
N ASN A 205 -9.94 -8.45 -9.80
CA ASN A 205 -10.02 -9.90 -9.94
C ASN A 205 -9.29 -10.63 -8.79
N LYS A 206 -8.13 -10.11 -8.36
CA LYS A 206 -7.40 -10.66 -7.21
C LYS A 206 -8.22 -10.58 -5.92
N VAL A 207 -8.85 -9.43 -5.64
CA VAL A 207 -9.68 -9.25 -4.43
C VAL A 207 -10.90 -10.17 -4.47
N GLN A 208 -11.59 -10.25 -5.61
CA GLN A 208 -12.73 -11.16 -5.79
C GLN A 208 -12.32 -12.64 -5.53
N ALA A 209 -11.18 -13.06 -6.08
CA ALA A 209 -10.67 -14.42 -5.87
C ALA A 209 -10.31 -14.68 -4.39
N LEU A 210 -9.74 -13.71 -3.68
CA LEU A 210 -9.43 -13.84 -2.26
C LEU A 210 -10.70 -13.88 -1.39
N ILE A 211 -11.72 -13.08 -1.71
CA ILE A 211 -13.01 -13.14 -1.00
C ILE A 211 -13.63 -14.53 -1.19
N GLN A 212 -13.67 -15.05 -2.43
CA GLN A 212 -14.17 -16.40 -2.70
C GLN A 212 -13.35 -17.45 -1.94
N LYS A 213 -12.02 -17.30 -1.92
CA LYS A 213 -11.12 -18.20 -1.20
C LYS A 213 -11.42 -18.25 0.31
N GLY A 214 -11.69 -17.11 0.93
CA GLY A 214 -12.11 -17.07 2.35
C GLY A 214 -13.41 -17.83 2.60
N ILE A 215 -14.38 -17.70 1.71
CA ILE A 215 -15.64 -18.46 1.77
C ILE A 215 -15.37 -19.97 1.62
N ASP A 216 -14.56 -20.36 0.63
CA ASP A 216 -14.24 -21.77 0.35
C ASP A 216 -13.44 -22.43 1.48
N GLU A 217 -12.63 -21.67 2.20
CA GLU A 217 -11.85 -22.12 3.37
C GLU A 217 -12.67 -22.17 4.66
N GLY A 218 -13.94 -21.74 4.63
CA GLY A 218 -14.88 -21.85 5.75
C GLY A 218 -14.91 -20.67 6.70
N ALA A 219 -14.34 -19.51 6.33
CA ALA A 219 -14.56 -18.29 7.06
C ALA A 219 -16.03 -17.87 7.01
N THR A 220 -16.55 -17.30 8.09
CA THR A 220 -17.93 -16.80 8.12
C THR A 220 -18.00 -15.44 7.46
N LEU A 221 -18.71 -15.34 6.34
CA LEU A 221 -18.97 -14.06 5.67
C LEU A 221 -20.05 -13.30 6.44
N GLU A 222 -19.68 -12.21 7.09
CA GLU A 222 -20.62 -11.37 7.85
C GLU A 222 -21.34 -10.36 6.96
N THR A 223 -20.62 -9.75 6.01
CA THR A 223 -21.18 -8.83 5.01
C THR A 223 -20.26 -8.67 3.81
N GLY A 224 -20.75 -8.09 2.74
CA GLY A 224 -20.00 -7.84 1.51
C GLY A 224 -20.00 -9.03 0.56
N GLY A 225 -18.87 -9.70 0.41
CA GLY A 225 -18.73 -10.86 -0.47
C GLY A 225 -18.34 -10.50 -1.90
N VAL A 226 -18.38 -11.50 -2.79
CA VAL A 226 -18.03 -11.35 -4.20
C VAL A 226 -19.01 -10.46 -4.97
N GLY A 227 -18.55 -9.95 -6.10
CA GLY A 227 -19.33 -9.07 -6.97
C GLY A 227 -19.11 -7.59 -6.67
N ARG A 228 -19.83 -6.78 -7.43
CA ARG A 228 -19.87 -5.32 -7.28
C ARG A 228 -20.98 -4.89 -6.32
N PRO A 229 -20.86 -3.70 -5.71
CA PRO A 229 -22.02 -3.09 -5.04
C PRO A 229 -23.19 -2.87 -6.00
N ASP A 230 -24.40 -2.90 -5.49
CA ASP A 230 -25.61 -2.68 -6.29
C ASP A 230 -25.58 -1.30 -6.97
N GLY A 231 -26.00 -1.25 -8.23
CA GLY A 231 -26.00 -0.03 -9.04
C GLY A 231 -24.62 0.37 -9.62
N LEU A 232 -23.56 -0.36 -9.33
CA LEU A 232 -22.21 -0.11 -9.86
C LEU A 232 -21.78 -1.20 -10.84
N ASP A 233 -22.43 -1.28 -12.00
CA ASP A 233 -22.22 -2.34 -12.99
C ASP A 233 -20.88 -2.21 -13.74
N LYS A 234 -20.26 -1.03 -13.71
CA LYS A 234 -18.99 -0.72 -14.38
C LYS A 234 -17.93 -0.31 -13.37
N GLY A 235 -16.65 -0.43 -13.78
CA GLY A 235 -15.52 -0.08 -12.92
C GLY A 235 -15.12 -1.20 -11.97
N TYR A 236 -14.15 -0.91 -11.11
CA TYR A 236 -13.48 -1.90 -10.24
C TYR A 236 -13.94 -1.77 -8.77
N PHE A 237 -15.23 -1.51 -8.59
CA PHE A 237 -15.82 -1.36 -7.25
C PHE A 237 -15.99 -2.71 -6.56
N VAL A 238 -15.66 -2.75 -5.27
CA VAL A 238 -15.81 -3.94 -4.42
C VAL A 238 -16.64 -3.60 -3.19
N LYS A 239 -17.35 -4.59 -2.68
CA LYS A 239 -18.12 -4.45 -1.44
C LYS A 239 -17.15 -4.44 -0.24
N PRO A 240 -17.32 -3.54 0.75
CA PRO A 240 -16.69 -3.72 2.05
C PRO A 240 -17.03 -5.11 2.59
N THR A 241 -16.01 -5.93 2.83
CA THR A 241 -16.21 -7.35 3.15
C THR A 241 -15.60 -7.67 4.51
N VAL A 242 -16.41 -8.27 5.38
CA VAL A 242 -16.02 -8.68 6.72
C VAL A 242 -16.19 -10.19 6.87
N PHE A 243 -15.15 -10.83 7.38
CA PHE A 243 -15.17 -12.23 7.77
C PHE A 243 -14.95 -12.37 9.27
N SER A 244 -15.62 -13.33 9.89
CA SER A 244 -15.33 -13.82 11.24
C SER A 244 -14.92 -15.29 11.22
N ASN A 245 -14.54 -15.84 12.38
CA ASN A 245 -14.10 -17.22 12.53
C ASN A 245 -12.96 -17.61 11.57
N VAL A 246 -12.05 -16.65 11.34
CA VAL A 246 -10.86 -16.83 10.51
C VAL A 246 -9.73 -17.46 11.34
N SER A 247 -9.07 -18.48 10.80
CA SER A 247 -7.86 -19.07 11.38
C SER A 247 -6.60 -18.59 10.65
N ASN A 248 -5.44 -18.73 11.31
CA ASN A 248 -4.16 -18.36 10.69
C ASN A 248 -3.74 -19.26 9.51
N ASP A 249 -4.40 -20.40 9.32
CA ASP A 249 -4.13 -21.32 8.21
C ASP A 249 -4.89 -20.93 6.94
N MET A 250 -5.86 -20.01 7.04
CA MET A 250 -6.59 -19.47 5.89
C MET A 250 -5.75 -18.50 5.07
N THR A 251 -6.04 -18.43 3.78
CA THR A 251 -5.30 -17.61 2.80
C THR A 251 -5.55 -16.10 2.97
N ILE A 252 -6.71 -15.72 3.56
CA ILE A 252 -7.18 -14.33 3.72
C ILE A 252 -6.65 -13.62 4.95
#